data_8a1b4a0efbe8802df0a9c2ae69ebaec2
#
_entry.id   8a1b4a0efbe8802df0a9c2ae69ebaec2
#
_cell.length_a   1.000
_cell.length_b   1.000
_cell.length_c   1.000
_cell.angle_alpha   90.00
_cell.angle_beta   90.00
_cell.angle_gamma   90.00
#
_symmetry.space_group_name_H-M   'P 1'
#
loop_
_entity.id
_entity.type
_entity.pdbx_description
1 polymer ?
#
loop_
_entity_poly.entity_id
_entity_poly.type
_entity_poly.pdbx_seq_one_letter_code
_entity_poly.pdbx_strand_id
1 'polypeptide(L)'
;MGRLRPTLVGLFAAIGLTAGGGLSDLLEPSPAQAKQEGTILMTAQTPAVYDFTLNDIDGKPVSLNQFRGKVLLLVNTASFCGNTPQYTDLEKMYEQYREKGFEILAFPANNFGQQEPGTNTEIKTFCYTKYSLSFPLFSKISVKGADKHPLYRYLTEQSPFPGEVEWNFQKYLVDRSGKVVARYHHRAKPLAPEIVQDVERVLASR
;
A
#
# COMPACT_ATOMS: atom_id res chain seq x y z
N MET A 1 18.92 45.26 -49.35
CA MET A 1 18.42 46.65 -49.37
C MET A 1 17.91 46.93 -48.00
N GLY A 2 18.50 47.63 -47.21
CA GLY A 2 19.07 48.98 -47.18
C GLY A 2 18.52 49.60 -45.91
N ARG A 3 19.49 49.78 -44.97
CA ARG A 3 19.89 51.08 -44.38
C ARG A 3 18.83 51.72 -43.46
N LEU A 4 19.11 52.43 -42.34
CA LEU A 4 20.27 53.04 -41.73
C LEU A 4 19.85 53.59 -40.34
N ARG A 5 20.78 53.71 -39.43
CA ARG A 5 20.79 54.55 -38.20
C ARG A 5 20.69 56.04 -38.55
N PRO A 6 20.59 57.06 -37.62
CA PRO A 6 21.47 57.32 -36.49
C PRO A 6 20.82 57.99 -35.24
N THR A 7 21.48 57.91 -34.07
CA THR A 7 22.32 58.83 -33.27
C THR A 7 21.80 60.27 -32.99
N LEU A 8 21.79 60.69 -31.70
CA LEU A 8 22.41 61.91 -31.13
C LEU A 8 21.98 62.03 -29.64
N VAL A 9 22.80 61.91 -28.65
CA VAL A 9 23.75 62.86 -28.00
C VAL A 9 23.03 64.11 -27.47
N GLY A 10 23.14 64.34 -26.17
CA GLY A 10 22.78 65.55 -25.46
C GLY A 10 23.20 65.53 -24.01
N LEU A 11 24.41 65.97 -23.79
CA LEU A 11 25.11 66.25 -22.53
C LEU A 11 24.73 67.68 -22.06
N PHE A 12 24.40 67.89 -20.76
CA PHE A 12 24.81 69.12 -20.06
C PHE A 12 24.82 68.92 -18.54
N ALA A 13 25.92 69.35 -17.96
CA ALA A 13 26.25 69.45 -16.55
C ALA A 13 25.80 70.81 -15.99
N ALA A 14 25.55 70.89 -14.69
CA ALA A 14 25.90 72.05 -13.85
C ALA A 14 25.68 71.77 -12.36
N ILE A 15 26.67 71.93 -11.68
CA ILE A 15 27.21 72.25 -10.37
C ILE A 15 26.25 73.08 -9.51
N GLY A 16 26.16 72.74 -8.21
CA GLY A 16 25.63 73.56 -7.16
C GLY A 16 25.87 72.99 -5.76
N LEU A 17 26.89 73.53 -5.12
CA LEU A 17 27.35 73.24 -3.78
C LEU A 17 26.61 74.09 -2.75
N THR A 18 26.10 73.52 -1.61
CA THR A 18 26.19 74.21 -0.29
C THR A 18 25.94 73.22 0.83
N ALA A 19 26.71 73.43 1.88
CA ALA A 19 26.82 72.69 3.13
C ALA A 19 25.65 72.93 4.13
N GLY A 20 25.47 72.01 5.04
CA GLY A 20 24.67 72.25 6.27
C GLY A 20 24.32 70.98 7.00
N GLY A 21 24.98 70.79 8.14
CA GLY A 21 24.98 69.66 9.05
C GLY A 21 23.64 69.20 9.65
N GLY A 22 23.73 68.05 10.23
CA GLY A 22 22.68 67.49 11.05
C GLY A 22 22.91 66.01 11.26
N LEU A 23 23.67 65.65 12.30
CA LEU A 23 23.65 64.31 12.85
C LEU A 23 22.23 63.95 13.29
N SER A 24 21.69 62.87 12.76
CA SER A 24 20.65 62.12 13.40
C SER A 24 20.80 60.67 12.98
N ASP A 25 21.33 59.89 13.89
CA ASP A 25 21.32 58.44 13.87
C ASP A 25 19.90 57.96 13.63
N LEU A 26 19.63 57.47 12.45
CA LEU A 26 18.51 56.58 12.20
C LEU A 26 19.07 55.19 11.91
N LEU A 27 19.00 54.39 12.95
CA LEU A 27 19.16 52.95 12.85
C LEU A 27 18.27 52.40 11.73
N GLU A 28 18.88 52.03 10.64
CA GLU A 28 18.21 51.20 9.64
C GLU A 28 17.92 49.81 10.26
N PRO A 29 16.71 49.32 10.19
CA PRO A 29 16.46 47.92 10.60
C PRO A 29 17.14 46.99 9.59
N SER A 30 18.03 46.19 10.11
CA SER A 30 18.66 45.08 9.42
C SER A 30 17.61 44.22 8.69
N PRO A 31 17.80 43.82 7.42
CA PRO A 31 16.98 42.83 6.77
C PRO A 31 17.40 41.42 7.25
N ALA A 32 17.09 41.14 8.46
CA ALA A 32 17.28 39.81 8.99
C ALA A 32 15.93 39.15 9.28
N GLN A 33 15.81 37.99 8.71
CA GLN A 33 14.75 37.00 8.92
C GLN A 33 13.73 36.88 7.78
N ALA A 34 14.23 36.51 6.59
CA ALA A 34 13.48 35.65 5.73
C ALA A 34 13.18 34.35 6.52
N LYS A 35 11.95 34.22 7.00
CA LYS A 35 11.45 32.95 7.48
C LYS A 35 11.65 31.92 6.37
N GLN A 36 12.60 31.01 6.56
CA GLN A 36 12.60 29.75 5.86
C GLN A 36 11.32 29.01 6.28
N GLU A 37 10.28 29.18 5.50
CA GLU A 37 9.19 28.22 5.48
C GLU A 37 9.80 26.93 4.96
N GLY A 38 10.19 26.08 5.90
CA GLY A 38 10.56 24.71 5.61
C GLY A 38 9.34 24.03 4.99
N THR A 39 9.33 23.95 3.67
CA THR A 39 8.44 23.03 2.94
C THR A 39 8.77 21.64 3.44
N ILE A 40 8.01 21.15 4.41
CA ILE A 40 7.98 19.74 4.78
C ILE A 40 7.45 19.04 3.53
N LEU A 41 8.38 18.57 2.69
CA LEU A 41 8.08 17.56 1.68
C LEU A 41 7.61 16.34 2.46
N MET A 42 6.30 16.23 2.66
CA MET A 42 5.68 14.98 3.06
C MET A 42 5.95 14.03 1.89
N THR A 43 7.02 13.25 2.01
CA THR A 43 7.20 12.08 1.18
C THR A 43 5.97 11.22 1.41
N ALA A 44 5.09 11.15 0.41
CA ALA A 44 3.95 10.25 0.45
C ALA A 44 4.53 8.84 0.63
N GLN A 45 4.48 8.34 1.86
CA GLN A 45 4.89 6.97 2.13
C GLN A 45 3.97 6.06 1.33
N THR A 46 4.55 5.18 0.53
CA THR A 46 3.78 4.13 -0.14
C THR A 46 3.01 3.36 0.93
N PRO A 47 1.69 3.23 0.82
CA PRO A 47 0.90 2.50 1.80
C PRO A 47 1.50 1.11 2.04
N ALA A 48 1.50 0.66 3.28
CA ALA A 48 1.82 -0.71 3.63
C ALA A 48 0.51 -1.48 3.89
N VAL A 49 0.56 -2.81 3.83
CA VAL A 49 -0.60 -3.66 4.13
C VAL A 49 -1.19 -3.36 5.52
N TYR A 50 -0.37 -2.93 6.46
CA TYR A 50 -0.80 -2.61 7.82
C TYR A 50 -1.67 -1.34 7.96
N ASP A 51 -1.76 -0.50 6.92
CA ASP A 51 -2.54 0.75 6.97
C ASP A 51 -4.04 0.53 6.71
N PHE A 52 -4.44 -0.72 6.40
CA PHE A 52 -5.82 -1.05 6.10
C PHE A 52 -6.57 -1.62 7.31
N THR A 53 -7.87 -1.32 7.35
CA THR A 53 -8.82 -1.91 8.31
C THR A 53 -9.94 -2.57 7.51
N LEU A 54 -10.27 -3.81 7.85
CA LEU A 54 -11.34 -4.58 7.25
C LEU A 54 -12.18 -5.24 8.34
N ASN A 55 -13.40 -5.64 8.02
CA ASN A 55 -14.18 -6.43 8.95
C ASN A 55 -13.77 -7.90 8.89
N ASP A 56 -13.65 -8.56 10.04
CA ASP A 56 -13.56 -10.01 10.11
C ASP A 56 -14.85 -10.67 9.61
N ILE A 57 -14.88 -12.00 9.57
CA ILE A 57 -16.05 -12.75 9.08
C ILE A 57 -17.30 -12.54 9.93
N ASP A 58 -17.16 -12.09 11.18
CA ASP A 58 -18.24 -11.76 12.11
C ASP A 58 -18.66 -10.26 12.05
N GLY A 59 -18.04 -9.49 11.12
CA GLY A 59 -18.36 -8.08 10.91
C GLY A 59 -17.66 -7.11 11.86
N LYS A 60 -16.71 -7.57 12.67
CA LYS A 60 -15.96 -6.72 13.60
C LYS A 60 -14.77 -6.06 12.87
N PRO A 61 -14.54 -4.76 13.05
CA PRO A 61 -13.41 -4.08 12.44
C PRO A 61 -12.07 -4.59 12.99
N VAL A 62 -11.17 -4.95 12.07
CA VAL A 62 -9.84 -5.47 12.34
C VAL A 62 -8.83 -4.61 11.59
N SER A 63 -7.99 -3.88 12.32
CA SER A 63 -6.84 -3.19 11.74
C SER A 63 -5.74 -4.20 11.42
N LEU A 64 -5.25 -4.21 10.18
CA LEU A 64 -4.17 -5.10 9.77
C LEU A 64 -2.84 -4.75 10.48
N ASN A 65 -2.76 -3.59 11.15
CA ASN A 65 -1.63 -3.23 11.99
C ASN A 65 -1.41 -4.20 13.17
N GLN A 66 -2.43 -4.93 13.62
CA GLN A 66 -2.27 -5.97 14.65
C GLN A 66 -1.38 -7.13 14.22
N PHE A 67 -1.18 -7.31 12.92
CA PHE A 67 -0.29 -8.34 12.36
C PHE A 67 1.13 -7.83 12.10
N ARG A 68 1.45 -6.59 12.48
CA ARG A 68 2.79 -6.01 12.30
C ARG A 68 3.87 -6.90 12.89
N GLY A 69 4.94 -7.10 12.14
CA GLY A 69 6.04 -7.99 12.52
C GLY A 69 5.83 -9.46 12.15
N LYS A 70 4.65 -9.83 11.64
CA LYS A 70 4.40 -11.16 11.05
C LYS A 70 4.64 -11.14 9.53
N VAL A 71 4.99 -12.29 8.99
CA VAL A 71 4.94 -12.56 7.54
C VAL A 71 3.51 -12.96 7.19
N LEU A 72 2.91 -12.32 6.20
CA LEU A 72 1.50 -12.55 5.86
C LEU A 72 1.37 -13.19 4.48
N LEU A 73 0.42 -14.11 4.33
CA LEU A 73 -0.08 -14.59 3.04
C LEU A 73 -1.53 -14.15 2.87
N LEU A 74 -1.77 -13.17 2.00
CA LEU A 74 -3.10 -12.67 1.68
C LEU A 74 -3.67 -13.47 0.52
N VAL A 75 -4.90 -13.99 0.65
CA VAL A 75 -5.53 -14.86 -0.35
C VAL A 75 -6.98 -14.46 -0.58
N ASN A 76 -7.39 -14.18 -1.80
CA ASN A 76 -8.82 -14.07 -2.12
C ASN A 76 -9.41 -15.45 -2.38
N THR A 77 -10.54 -15.75 -1.75
CA THR A 77 -11.08 -17.12 -1.66
C THR A 77 -12.51 -17.22 -2.16
N ALA A 78 -12.94 -18.44 -2.46
CA ALA A 78 -14.33 -18.75 -2.79
C ALA A 78 -14.67 -20.22 -2.46
N SER A 79 -15.94 -20.47 -2.05
CA SER A 79 -16.43 -21.78 -1.60
C SER A 79 -16.72 -22.76 -2.73
N PHE A 80 -17.05 -22.26 -3.94
CA PHE A 80 -17.51 -23.09 -5.07
C PHE A 80 -16.56 -23.03 -6.29
N CYS A 81 -15.27 -22.90 -6.03
CA CYS A 81 -14.23 -22.81 -7.05
C CYS A 81 -13.49 -24.16 -7.22
N GLY A 82 -13.02 -24.46 -8.43
CA GLY A 82 -12.12 -25.60 -8.64
C GLY A 82 -10.82 -25.50 -7.83
N ASN A 83 -10.44 -24.31 -7.39
CA ASN A 83 -9.27 -24.07 -6.54
C ASN A 83 -9.60 -24.20 -5.03
N THR A 84 -10.85 -24.36 -4.60
CA THR A 84 -11.27 -24.44 -3.19
C THR A 84 -10.52 -25.51 -2.38
N PRO A 85 -10.12 -26.67 -2.95
CA PRO A 85 -9.30 -27.64 -2.24
C PRO A 85 -7.95 -27.10 -1.72
N GLN A 86 -7.48 -25.95 -2.23
CA GLN A 86 -6.28 -25.29 -1.71
C GLN A 86 -6.40 -24.86 -0.24
N TYR A 87 -7.61 -24.75 0.31
CA TYR A 87 -7.81 -24.52 1.74
C TYR A 87 -7.08 -25.54 2.62
N THR A 88 -7.09 -26.81 2.20
CA THR A 88 -6.38 -27.88 2.93
C THR A 88 -4.86 -27.60 3.01
N ASP A 89 -4.26 -27.15 1.91
CA ASP A 89 -2.83 -26.86 1.89
C ASP A 89 -2.51 -25.52 2.58
N LEU A 90 -3.43 -24.54 2.54
CA LEU A 90 -3.32 -23.30 3.30
C LEU A 90 -3.32 -23.58 4.81
N GLU A 91 -4.23 -24.44 5.29
CA GLU A 91 -4.28 -24.79 6.71
C GLU A 91 -3.01 -25.52 7.16
N LYS A 92 -2.53 -26.49 6.39
CA LYS A 92 -1.25 -27.17 6.67
C LYS A 92 -0.08 -26.19 6.73
N MET A 93 -0.01 -25.24 5.79
CA MET A 93 1.02 -24.21 5.80
C MET A 93 0.90 -23.33 7.05
N TYR A 94 -0.33 -22.95 7.43
CA TYR A 94 -0.57 -22.16 8.62
C TYR A 94 -0.11 -22.90 9.88
N GLU A 95 -0.53 -24.15 10.07
CA GLU A 95 -0.11 -24.99 11.18
C GLU A 95 1.41 -25.11 11.28
N GLN A 96 2.11 -25.24 10.15
CA GLN A 96 3.57 -25.40 10.09
C GLN A 96 4.34 -24.13 10.46
N TYR A 97 3.80 -22.95 10.17
CA TYR A 97 4.56 -21.71 10.26
C TYR A 97 4.01 -20.67 11.25
N ARG A 98 2.78 -20.80 11.77
CA ARG A 98 2.17 -19.80 12.66
C ARG A 98 3.03 -19.46 13.88
N GLU A 99 3.64 -20.47 14.51
CA GLU A 99 4.51 -20.28 15.67
C GLU A 99 5.84 -19.57 15.33
N LYS A 100 6.18 -19.49 14.05
CA LYS A 100 7.36 -18.76 13.54
C LYS A 100 7.04 -17.30 13.16
N GLY A 101 5.80 -16.85 13.42
CA GLY A 101 5.35 -15.50 13.09
C GLY A 101 4.79 -15.35 11.69
N PHE A 102 4.17 -16.40 11.17
CA PHE A 102 3.42 -16.42 9.91
C PHE A 102 1.92 -16.28 10.17
N GLU A 103 1.22 -15.63 9.25
CA GLU A 103 -0.24 -15.50 9.29
C GLU A 103 -0.84 -15.62 7.89
N ILE A 104 -2.02 -16.23 7.78
CA ILE A 104 -2.80 -16.25 6.55
C ILE A 104 -4.04 -15.37 6.75
N LEU A 105 -4.30 -14.46 5.81
CA LEU A 105 -5.47 -13.61 5.80
C LEU A 105 -6.32 -13.97 4.58
N ALA A 106 -7.49 -14.58 4.80
CA ALA A 106 -8.39 -15.00 3.74
C ALA A 106 -9.52 -13.99 3.54
N PHE A 107 -9.72 -13.59 2.28
CA PHE A 107 -10.70 -12.60 1.85
C PHE A 107 -11.68 -13.24 0.86
N PRO A 108 -12.85 -13.71 1.31
CA PRO A 108 -13.89 -14.22 0.41
C PRO A 108 -14.29 -13.17 -0.63
N ALA A 109 -14.44 -13.57 -1.90
CA ALA A 109 -14.77 -12.66 -2.99
C ALA A 109 -15.64 -13.32 -4.05
N ASN A 110 -16.73 -12.65 -4.45
CA ASN A 110 -17.70 -13.18 -5.44
C ASN A 110 -17.44 -12.66 -6.87
N ASN A 111 -16.28 -12.08 -7.14
CA ASN A 111 -15.96 -11.44 -8.41
C ASN A 111 -15.71 -12.41 -9.58
N PHE A 112 -15.47 -13.69 -9.29
CA PHE A 112 -15.09 -14.67 -10.31
C PHE A 112 -16.13 -15.80 -10.38
N GLY A 113 -16.91 -15.78 -11.47
CA GLY A 113 -17.91 -16.80 -11.75
C GLY A 113 -19.01 -16.93 -10.69
N GLN A 114 -19.19 -15.90 -9.84
CA GLN A 114 -20.14 -15.91 -8.72
C GLN A 114 -19.96 -17.13 -7.78
N GLN A 115 -18.71 -17.50 -7.55
CA GLN A 115 -18.34 -18.72 -6.81
C GLN A 115 -18.27 -18.51 -5.28
N GLU A 116 -18.68 -17.32 -4.77
CA GLU A 116 -18.84 -17.03 -3.34
C GLU A 116 -20.18 -16.33 -3.08
N PRO A 117 -21.33 -16.95 -3.41
CA PRO A 117 -22.65 -16.31 -3.28
C PRO A 117 -23.11 -16.19 -1.82
N GLY A 118 -22.63 -17.05 -0.93
CA GLY A 118 -23.06 -17.15 0.46
C GLY A 118 -22.90 -15.87 1.28
N THR A 119 -23.64 -15.77 2.37
CA THR A 119 -23.44 -14.79 3.43
C THR A 119 -22.14 -15.07 4.18
N ASN A 120 -21.64 -14.08 4.94
CA ASN A 120 -20.46 -14.28 5.80
C ASN A 120 -20.63 -15.47 6.77
N THR A 121 -21.83 -15.66 7.32
CA THR A 121 -22.15 -16.79 8.22
C THR A 121 -22.06 -18.14 7.50
N GLU A 122 -22.58 -18.23 6.28
CA GLU A 122 -22.50 -19.45 5.48
C GLU A 122 -21.07 -19.77 5.07
N ILE A 123 -20.29 -18.75 4.66
CA ILE A 123 -18.87 -18.87 4.33
C ILE A 123 -18.08 -19.36 5.56
N LYS A 124 -18.30 -18.73 6.71
CA LYS A 124 -17.68 -19.13 7.98
C LYS A 124 -17.95 -20.58 8.29
N THR A 125 -19.23 -20.99 8.25
CA THR A 125 -19.65 -22.36 8.50
C THR A 125 -18.97 -23.32 7.54
N PHE A 126 -19.00 -23.04 6.23
CA PHE A 126 -18.32 -23.84 5.22
C PHE A 126 -16.83 -24.02 5.50
N CYS A 127 -16.11 -22.93 5.76
CA CYS A 127 -14.68 -22.95 6.01
C CYS A 127 -14.31 -23.76 7.25
N TYR A 128 -15.03 -23.58 8.34
CA TYR A 128 -14.72 -24.27 9.61
C TYR A 128 -15.16 -25.73 9.60
N THR A 129 -16.35 -26.05 9.04
CA THR A 129 -16.84 -27.43 9.08
C THR A 129 -16.18 -28.33 8.04
N LYS A 130 -15.87 -27.80 6.86
CA LYS A 130 -15.31 -28.59 5.76
C LYS A 130 -13.79 -28.65 5.74
N TYR A 131 -13.13 -27.57 6.15
CA TYR A 131 -11.67 -27.44 6.05
C TYR A 131 -10.97 -27.25 7.41
N SER A 132 -11.74 -27.10 8.50
CA SER A 132 -11.21 -26.86 9.86
C SER A 132 -10.25 -25.69 9.92
N LEU A 133 -10.53 -24.63 9.14
CA LEU A 133 -9.62 -23.48 9.06
C LEU A 133 -9.44 -22.84 10.43
N SER A 134 -8.21 -22.50 10.76
CA SER A 134 -7.85 -21.87 12.03
C SER A 134 -7.20 -20.49 11.85
N PHE A 135 -6.90 -20.08 10.62
CA PHE A 135 -6.38 -18.74 10.30
C PHE A 135 -7.50 -17.70 10.12
N PRO A 136 -7.18 -16.38 10.24
CA PRO A 136 -8.13 -15.29 10.08
C PRO A 136 -8.90 -15.29 8.77
N LEU A 137 -10.23 -15.24 8.90
CA LEU A 137 -11.18 -15.12 7.80
C LEU A 137 -11.90 -13.77 7.90
N PHE A 138 -11.87 -12.99 6.82
CA PHE A 138 -12.49 -11.67 6.73
C PHE A 138 -13.87 -11.73 6.09
N SER A 139 -14.65 -10.67 6.27
CA SER A 139 -15.92 -10.49 5.56
C SER A 139 -15.70 -10.48 4.05
N LYS A 140 -16.70 -10.94 3.30
CA LYS A 140 -16.67 -10.90 1.84
C LYS A 140 -16.46 -9.48 1.32
N ILE A 141 -15.49 -9.31 0.43
CA ILE A 141 -15.15 -8.03 -0.20
C ILE A 141 -15.10 -8.16 -1.73
N SER A 142 -15.09 -7.03 -2.44
CA SER A 142 -14.75 -7.00 -3.85
C SER A 142 -13.24 -6.88 -4.05
N VAL A 143 -12.68 -7.71 -4.93
CA VAL A 143 -11.24 -7.72 -5.27
C VAL A 143 -10.98 -7.26 -6.71
N LYS A 144 -12.04 -6.93 -7.47
CA LYS A 144 -11.97 -6.52 -8.87
C LYS A 144 -13.12 -5.59 -9.22
N GLY A 145 -12.92 -4.70 -10.19
CA GLY A 145 -13.96 -3.77 -10.66
C GLY A 145 -13.96 -2.43 -9.93
N ALA A 146 -15.02 -1.64 -10.15
CA ALA A 146 -15.11 -0.27 -9.64
C ALA A 146 -15.22 -0.21 -8.10
N ASP A 147 -15.83 -1.23 -7.50
CA ASP A 147 -16.04 -1.41 -6.07
C ASP A 147 -14.89 -2.16 -5.35
N LYS A 148 -13.77 -2.38 -6.05
CA LYS A 148 -12.56 -3.02 -5.49
C LYS A 148 -12.20 -2.40 -4.15
N HIS A 149 -12.05 -3.24 -3.12
CA HIS A 149 -11.68 -2.80 -1.77
C HIS A 149 -10.31 -2.07 -1.77
N PRO A 150 -10.10 -1.03 -0.96
CA PRO A 150 -8.85 -0.27 -0.92
C PRO A 150 -7.58 -1.12 -0.76
N LEU A 151 -7.60 -2.16 0.08
CA LEU A 151 -6.49 -3.12 0.20
C LEU A 151 -6.15 -3.75 -1.16
N TYR A 152 -7.15 -4.23 -1.90
CA TYR A 152 -6.92 -4.85 -3.20
C TYR A 152 -6.56 -3.85 -4.28
N ARG A 153 -7.02 -2.59 -4.17
CA ARG A 153 -6.54 -1.48 -5.00
C ARG A 153 -5.03 -1.26 -4.78
N TYR A 154 -4.60 -1.20 -3.52
CA TYR A 154 -3.18 -1.15 -3.20
C TYR A 154 -2.40 -2.33 -3.79
N LEU A 155 -2.85 -3.57 -3.55
CA LEU A 155 -2.18 -4.78 -4.03
C LEU A 155 -2.03 -4.83 -5.55
N THR A 156 -3.04 -4.35 -6.30
CA THR A 156 -3.10 -4.47 -7.76
C THR A 156 -2.53 -3.25 -8.50
N GLU A 157 -2.44 -2.08 -7.87
CA GLU A 157 -2.07 -0.83 -8.53
C GLU A 157 -0.81 -0.17 -7.96
N GLN A 158 -0.52 -0.36 -6.68
CA GLN A 158 0.53 0.39 -5.97
C GLN A 158 1.63 -0.50 -5.39
N SER A 159 1.38 -1.80 -5.26
CA SER A 159 2.39 -2.73 -4.75
C SER A 159 3.50 -2.99 -5.79
N PRO A 160 4.67 -3.51 -5.38
CA PRO A 160 5.74 -3.89 -6.31
C PRO A 160 5.34 -4.98 -7.33
N PHE A 161 4.18 -5.62 -7.16
CA PHE A 161 3.66 -6.69 -8.02
C PHE A 161 2.28 -6.32 -8.58
N PRO A 162 2.17 -5.24 -9.38
CA PRO A 162 0.90 -4.75 -9.89
C PRO A 162 0.24 -5.71 -10.87
N GLY A 163 -1.01 -5.46 -11.17
CA GLY A 163 -1.85 -6.22 -12.09
C GLY A 163 -3.11 -6.73 -11.42
N GLU A 164 -4.19 -6.84 -12.20
CA GLU A 164 -5.50 -7.27 -11.71
C GLU A 164 -5.45 -8.68 -11.11
N VAL A 165 -6.33 -8.92 -10.13
CA VAL A 165 -6.58 -10.29 -9.64
C VAL A 165 -7.19 -11.11 -10.78
N GLU A 166 -6.56 -12.22 -11.11
CA GLU A 166 -6.94 -13.04 -12.27
C GLU A 166 -8.09 -14.00 -11.95
N TRP A 167 -8.07 -14.62 -10.75
CA TRP A 167 -9.05 -15.60 -10.31
C TRP A 167 -9.05 -15.79 -8.80
N ASN A 168 -9.97 -16.61 -8.28
CA ASN A 168 -10.00 -17.04 -6.88
C ASN A 168 -8.72 -17.78 -6.50
N PHE A 169 -8.21 -17.57 -5.31
CA PHE A 169 -6.97 -18.13 -4.73
C PHE A 169 -5.69 -17.54 -5.30
N GLN A 170 -5.70 -16.30 -5.80
CA GLN A 170 -4.47 -15.55 -6.00
C GLN A 170 -3.88 -15.14 -4.65
N LYS A 171 -2.56 -15.17 -4.55
CA LYS A 171 -1.86 -14.98 -3.27
C LYS A 171 -0.84 -13.85 -3.37
N TYR A 172 -0.69 -13.13 -2.25
CA TYR A 172 0.35 -12.10 -2.07
C TYR A 172 1.11 -12.39 -0.78
N LEU A 173 2.43 -12.51 -0.87
CA LEU A 173 3.31 -12.66 0.29
C LEU A 173 3.77 -11.28 0.75
N VAL A 174 3.69 -11.04 2.04
CA VAL A 174 4.01 -9.75 2.68
C VAL A 174 5.04 -10.00 3.76
N ASP A 175 6.07 -9.18 3.79
CA ASP A 175 7.12 -9.27 4.81
C ASP A 175 6.71 -8.62 6.14
N ARG A 176 7.59 -8.72 7.14
CA ARG A 176 7.37 -8.20 8.51
C ARG A 176 7.19 -6.68 8.55
N SER A 177 7.58 -5.96 7.52
CA SER A 177 7.41 -4.50 7.40
C SER A 177 6.06 -4.10 6.80
N GLY A 178 5.30 -5.05 6.24
CA GLY A 178 4.05 -4.82 5.54
C GLY A 178 4.20 -4.60 4.04
N LYS A 179 5.41 -4.85 3.49
CA LYS A 179 5.69 -4.74 2.07
C LYS A 179 5.34 -6.03 1.35
N VAL A 180 4.66 -5.94 0.22
CA VAL A 180 4.43 -7.08 -0.68
C VAL A 180 5.76 -7.48 -1.31
N VAL A 181 6.14 -8.75 -1.18
CA VAL A 181 7.42 -9.29 -1.66
C VAL A 181 7.28 -10.39 -2.71
N ALA A 182 6.07 -10.93 -2.89
CA ALA A 182 5.75 -11.83 -3.99
C ALA A 182 4.25 -11.86 -4.29
N ARG A 183 3.92 -12.25 -5.50
CA ARG A 183 2.56 -12.52 -5.98
C ARG A 183 2.55 -13.86 -6.69
N TYR A 184 1.60 -14.73 -6.35
CA TYR A 184 1.51 -16.06 -6.95
C TYR A 184 0.21 -16.24 -7.69
N HIS A 185 0.30 -16.90 -8.82
CA HIS A 185 -0.84 -17.26 -9.65
C HIS A 185 -1.86 -18.08 -8.87
N HIS A 186 -3.13 -17.95 -9.19
CA HIS A 186 -4.24 -18.62 -8.48
C HIS A 186 -4.14 -20.15 -8.49
N ARG A 187 -3.51 -20.76 -9.50
CA ARG A 187 -3.29 -22.21 -9.60
C ARG A 187 -2.06 -22.70 -8.83
N ALA A 188 -1.16 -21.81 -8.43
CA ALA A 188 -0.01 -22.21 -7.63
C ALA A 188 -0.50 -22.77 -6.28
N LYS A 189 -0.16 -24.01 -6.00
CA LYS A 189 -0.56 -24.69 -4.75
C LYS A 189 0.19 -24.07 -3.58
N PRO A 190 -0.47 -23.86 -2.42
CA PRO A 190 0.20 -23.24 -1.27
C PRO A 190 1.48 -23.94 -0.83
N LEU A 191 1.53 -25.26 -0.91
CA LEU A 191 2.70 -26.06 -0.55
C LEU A 191 3.66 -26.33 -1.72
N ALA A 192 3.52 -25.61 -2.84
CA ALA A 192 4.50 -25.70 -3.91
C ALA A 192 5.88 -25.22 -3.44
N PRO A 193 6.98 -25.87 -3.88
CA PRO A 193 8.32 -25.57 -3.39
C PRO A 193 8.70 -24.09 -3.47
N GLU A 194 8.31 -23.39 -4.52
CA GLU A 194 8.62 -21.98 -4.71
C GLU A 194 7.95 -21.09 -3.65
N ILE A 195 6.70 -21.40 -3.25
CA ILE A 195 5.99 -20.63 -2.22
C ILE A 195 6.56 -20.92 -0.85
N VAL A 196 6.82 -22.20 -0.55
CA VAL A 196 7.42 -22.62 0.71
C VAL A 196 8.79 -21.98 0.93
N GLN A 197 9.66 -22.02 -0.10
CA GLN A 197 11.01 -21.42 -0.03
C GLN A 197 10.93 -19.90 0.20
N ASP A 198 10.01 -19.21 -0.49
CA ASP A 198 9.81 -17.77 -0.29
C ASP A 198 9.31 -17.45 1.13
N VAL A 199 8.33 -18.20 1.64
CA VAL A 199 7.85 -18.06 3.03
C VAL A 199 8.98 -18.26 4.02
N GLU A 200 9.77 -19.33 3.88
CA GLU A 200 10.90 -19.62 4.77
C GLU A 200 11.99 -18.54 4.70
N ARG A 201 12.32 -18.07 3.51
CA ARG A 201 13.28 -16.98 3.29
C ARG A 201 12.81 -15.68 3.97
N VAL A 202 11.53 -15.32 3.83
CA VAL A 202 10.96 -14.11 4.43
C VAL A 202 10.83 -14.24 5.95
N LEU A 203 10.53 -15.44 6.46
CA LEU A 203 10.51 -15.72 7.90
C LEU A 203 11.89 -15.61 8.54
N ALA A 204 12.96 -16.00 7.81
CA ALA A 204 14.34 -15.91 8.28
C ALA A 204 14.92 -14.49 8.23
N SER A 205 14.33 -13.58 7.43
CA SER A 205 14.73 -12.16 7.39
C SER A 205 14.27 -11.43 8.66
N ARG A 206 15.17 -10.62 9.24
CA ARG A 206 14.91 -9.80 10.43
C ARG A 206 14.38 -8.44 10.04
#